data_57ed348b3e168b990853bdfeee585c76
#
_entry.id   57ed348b3e168b990853bdfeee585c76
#
_cell.length_a   1.000
_cell.length_b   1.000
_cell.length_c   1.000
_cell.angle_alpha   90.00
_cell.angle_beta   90.00
_cell.angle_gamma   90.00
#
_symmetry.space_group_name_H-M   'P 1'
#
loop_
_entity.id
_entity.type
_entity.pdbx_description
1 polymer ?
#
loop_
_entity_poly.entity_id
_entity_poly.type
_entity_poly.pdbx_seq_one_letter_code
_entity_poly.pdbx_strand_id
1 'polypeptide(L)'
;FLRNFRDDAILKTKTGSSFMAVFNAWYYSFSPVVAQLIQEHSTLKTAMRIMLYPLIGILRIGAEAFHLVPANMEVAAVVSGVVVSALIGVIYLSTPLTAILAYSSRIRRAANRLQLPVTLAFLGSLASVALTVVLGGLIVLMMFSTSALVLASLTASALIASQLILRLLSRR
;
A
#
# COMPACT_ATOMS: atom_id res chain seq x y z
N PHE A 1 -12.28 -10.29 -12.96
CA PHE A 1 -10.89 -9.98 -13.21
C PHE A 1 -10.04 -9.97 -11.91
N LEU A 2 -10.31 -9.05 -10.97
CA LEU A 2 -9.49 -8.90 -9.74
C LEU A 2 -9.50 -10.14 -8.84
N ARG A 3 -10.62 -10.85 -8.73
CA ARG A 3 -10.70 -12.10 -7.99
C ARG A 3 -9.80 -13.18 -8.60
N ASN A 4 -9.88 -13.36 -9.91
CA ASN A 4 -9.06 -14.34 -10.62
C ASN A 4 -7.56 -13.97 -10.51
N PHE A 5 -7.21 -12.68 -10.64
CA PHE A 5 -5.86 -12.21 -10.45
C PHE A 5 -5.33 -12.54 -9.04
N ARG A 6 -6.13 -12.28 -7.99
CA ARG A 6 -5.76 -12.66 -6.63
C ARG A 6 -5.53 -14.17 -6.51
N ASP A 7 -6.47 -14.98 -7.01
CA ASP A 7 -6.48 -16.43 -6.80
C ASP A 7 -5.44 -17.14 -7.68
N ASP A 8 -5.24 -16.69 -8.91
CA ASP A 8 -4.40 -17.34 -9.91
C ASP A 8 -2.95 -16.80 -9.96
N ALA A 9 -2.71 -15.59 -9.49
CA ALA A 9 -1.40 -14.96 -9.49
C ALA A 9 -0.88 -14.74 -8.07
N ILE A 10 -1.54 -13.91 -7.27
CA ILE A 10 -1.01 -13.46 -5.98
C ILE A 10 -0.95 -14.61 -4.95
N LEU A 11 -2.02 -15.39 -4.80
CA LEU A 11 -2.05 -16.48 -3.81
C LEU A 11 -1.15 -17.67 -4.16
N LYS A 12 -0.69 -17.77 -5.40
CA LYS A 12 0.29 -18.79 -5.82
C LYS A 12 1.73 -18.44 -5.45
N THR A 13 1.99 -17.20 -5.04
CA THR A 13 3.31 -16.76 -4.57
C THR A 13 3.40 -16.84 -3.04
N LYS A 14 4.59 -17.10 -2.51
CA LYS A 14 4.82 -17.13 -1.05
C LYS A 14 4.68 -15.74 -0.45
N THR A 15 5.20 -14.72 -1.14
CA THR A 15 5.10 -13.31 -0.73
C THR A 15 3.66 -12.84 -0.73
N GLY A 16 2.92 -13.09 -1.80
CA GLY A 16 1.53 -12.68 -1.93
C GLY A 16 0.60 -13.40 -0.95
N SER A 17 0.74 -14.71 -0.80
CA SER A 17 -0.08 -15.49 0.15
C SER A 17 0.20 -15.09 1.60
N SER A 18 1.46 -14.83 1.97
CA SER A 18 1.84 -14.35 3.30
C SER A 18 1.25 -12.96 3.61
N PHE A 19 1.34 -12.04 2.65
CA PHE A 19 0.70 -10.72 2.79
C PHE A 19 -0.82 -10.84 2.90
N MET A 20 -1.46 -11.63 2.05
CA MET A 20 -2.92 -11.81 2.06
C MET A 20 -3.43 -12.43 3.36
N ALA A 21 -2.65 -13.31 4.01
CA ALA A 21 -3.01 -13.85 5.31
C ALA A 21 -3.11 -12.74 6.39
N VAL A 22 -2.12 -11.85 6.46
CA VAL A 22 -2.12 -10.70 7.38
C VAL A 22 -3.23 -9.71 7.01
N PHE A 23 -3.34 -9.39 5.73
CA PHE A 23 -4.36 -8.46 5.23
C PHE A 23 -5.77 -8.96 5.54
N ASN A 24 -6.07 -10.22 5.31
CA ASN A 24 -7.37 -10.80 5.59
C ASN A 24 -7.68 -10.79 7.08
N ALA A 25 -6.72 -11.14 7.95
CA ALA A 25 -6.89 -11.10 9.39
C ALA A 25 -7.24 -9.67 9.87
N TRP A 26 -6.51 -8.66 9.36
CA TRP A 26 -6.78 -7.26 9.65
C TRP A 26 -8.13 -6.81 9.07
N TYR A 27 -8.41 -7.09 7.81
CA TYR A 27 -9.64 -6.68 7.12
C TYR A 27 -10.89 -7.25 7.79
N TYR A 28 -10.91 -8.53 8.12
CA TYR A 28 -12.06 -9.17 8.74
C TYR A 28 -12.28 -8.76 10.21
N SER A 29 -11.30 -8.15 10.86
CA SER A 29 -11.47 -7.64 12.22
C SER A 29 -12.44 -6.46 12.32
N PHE A 30 -12.58 -5.65 11.27
CA PHE A 30 -13.44 -4.46 11.27
C PHE A 30 -14.50 -4.44 10.17
N SER A 31 -14.29 -5.15 9.06
CA SER A 31 -15.17 -5.06 7.88
C SER A 31 -16.64 -5.42 8.15
N PRO A 32 -17.01 -6.35 9.05
CA PRO A 32 -18.42 -6.63 9.36
C PRO A 32 -19.12 -5.42 9.96
N VAL A 33 -18.46 -4.71 10.89
CA VAL A 33 -19.01 -3.50 11.53
C VAL A 33 -19.21 -2.40 10.49
N VAL A 34 -18.22 -2.19 9.63
CA VAL A 34 -18.31 -1.21 8.53
C VAL A 34 -19.42 -1.56 7.56
N ALA A 35 -19.61 -2.84 7.23
CA ALA A 35 -20.65 -3.29 6.32
C ALA A 35 -22.07 -2.99 6.90
N GLN A 36 -22.28 -3.19 8.19
CA GLN A 36 -23.55 -2.83 8.87
C GLN A 36 -23.80 -1.33 8.79
N LEU A 37 -22.81 -0.50 9.14
CA LEU A 37 -22.93 0.96 9.08
C LEU A 37 -23.27 1.47 7.65
N ILE A 38 -22.69 0.85 6.63
CA ILE A 38 -22.96 1.20 5.23
C ILE A 38 -24.39 0.81 4.82
N GLN A 39 -24.92 -0.30 5.34
CA GLN A 39 -26.29 -0.73 5.08
C GLN A 39 -27.31 0.24 5.68
N GLU A 40 -27.05 0.75 6.87
CA GLU A 40 -27.96 1.64 7.60
C GLU A 40 -27.96 3.07 7.03
N HIS A 41 -26.88 3.50 6.33
CA HIS A 41 -26.70 4.89 5.89
C HIS A 41 -26.48 4.99 4.38
N SER A 42 -27.48 5.49 3.66
CA SER A 42 -27.44 5.69 2.20
C SER A 42 -26.28 6.61 1.75
N THR A 43 -25.97 7.65 2.51
CA THR A 43 -24.87 8.58 2.22
C THR A 43 -23.50 7.91 2.31
N LEU A 44 -23.29 7.04 3.32
CA LEU A 44 -22.07 6.23 3.47
C LEU A 44 -21.90 5.27 2.30
N LYS A 45 -22.98 4.65 1.84
CA LYS A 45 -22.95 3.76 0.68
C LYS A 45 -22.46 4.48 -0.58
N THR A 46 -22.91 5.71 -0.81
CA THR A 46 -22.46 6.53 -1.95
C THR A 46 -21.02 6.96 -1.81
N ALA A 47 -20.61 7.41 -0.62
CA ALA A 47 -19.23 7.81 -0.33
C ALA A 47 -18.26 6.64 -0.54
N MET A 48 -18.58 5.44 -0.01
CA MET A 48 -17.77 4.23 -0.20
C MET A 48 -17.64 3.85 -1.67
N ARG A 49 -18.73 3.95 -2.44
CA ARG A 49 -18.68 3.69 -3.88
C ARG A 49 -17.68 4.61 -4.59
N ILE A 50 -17.73 5.92 -4.30
CA ILE A 50 -16.81 6.90 -4.88
C ILE A 50 -15.36 6.59 -4.49
N MET A 51 -15.11 6.22 -3.23
CA MET A 51 -13.77 5.85 -2.77
C MET A 51 -13.24 4.56 -3.39
N LEU A 52 -14.11 3.61 -3.74
CA LEU A 52 -13.68 2.34 -4.34
C LEU A 52 -13.31 2.46 -5.83
N TYR A 53 -13.80 3.46 -6.57
CA TYR A 53 -13.47 3.59 -7.99
C TYR A 53 -11.96 3.76 -8.26
N PRO A 54 -11.26 4.70 -7.60
CA PRO A 54 -9.82 4.81 -7.79
C PRO A 54 -9.06 3.54 -7.35
N LEU A 55 -9.52 2.89 -6.26
CA LEU A 55 -8.92 1.65 -5.77
C LEU A 55 -8.97 0.53 -6.81
N ILE A 56 -10.10 0.37 -7.51
CA ILE A 56 -10.22 -0.62 -8.59
C ILE A 56 -9.21 -0.31 -9.71
N GLY A 57 -9.04 0.96 -10.07
CA GLY A 57 -8.04 1.39 -11.04
C GLY A 57 -6.61 1.07 -10.59
N ILE A 58 -6.28 1.35 -9.35
CA ILE A 58 -4.97 1.03 -8.75
C ILE A 58 -4.70 -0.47 -8.81
N LEU A 59 -5.68 -1.30 -8.43
CA LEU A 59 -5.54 -2.76 -8.44
C LEU A 59 -5.36 -3.32 -9.86
N ARG A 60 -6.00 -2.70 -10.88
CA ARG A 60 -5.75 -3.05 -12.28
C ARG A 60 -4.33 -2.73 -12.71
N ILE A 61 -3.81 -1.54 -12.35
CA ILE A 61 -2.41 -1.17 -12.62
C ILE A 61 -1.46 -2.15 -11.91
N GLY A 62 -1.75 -2.55 -10.68
CA GLY A 62 -0.98 -3.58 -9.98
C GLY A 62 -0.97 -4.93 -10.69
N ALA A 63 -2.11 -5.34 -11.25
CA ALA A 63 -2.18 -6.57 -12.05
C ALA A 63 -1.35 -6.48 -13.33
N GLU A 64 -1.39 -5.35 -14.03
CA GLU A 64 -0.52 -5.12 -15.19
C GLU A 64 0.97 -5.12 -14.79
N ALA A 65 1.31 -4.47 -13.67
CA ALA A 65 2.68 -4.47 -13.15
C ALA A 65 3.20 -5.89 -12.83
N PHE A 66 2.32 -6.79 -12.36
CA PHE A 66 2.66 -8.21 -12.18
C PHE A 66 3.06 -8.86 -13.50
N HIS A 67 2.32 -8.62 -14.56
CA HIS A 67 2.59 -9.20 -15.89
C HIS A 67 3.83 -8.64 -16.58
N LEU A 68 4.34 -7.48 -16.14
CA LEU A 68 5.61 -6.93 -16.67
C LEU A 68 6.85 -7.71 -16.22
N VAL A 69 6.74 -8.61 -15.24
CA VAL A 69 7.84 -9.40 -14.69
C VAL A 69 7.57 -10.90 -14.85
N PRO A 70 7.56 -11.43 -16.08
CA PRO A 70 7.17 -12.82 -16.34
C PRO A 70 8.21 -13.86 -15.85
N ALA A 71 9.46 -13.43 -15.64
CA ALA A 71 10.57 -14.33 -15.32
C ALA A 71 10.51 -14.90 -13.90
N ASN A 72 9.87 -14.23 -12.93
CA ASN A 72 9.80 -14.67 -11.54
C ASN A 72 8.52 -14.18 -10.87
N MET A 73 7.63 -15.10 -10.56
CA MET A 73 6.33 -14.79 -9.95
C MET A 73 6.46 -14.12 -8.57
N GLU A 74 7.47 -14.47 -7.77
CA GLU A 74 7.69 -13.84 -6.46
C GLU A 74 8.11 -12.38 -6.62
N VAL A 75 9.02 -12.09 -7.55
CA VAL A 75 9.40 -10.70 -7.87
C VAL A 75 8.22 -9.94 -8.45
N ALA A 76 7.44 -10.55 -9.33
CA ALA A 76 6.23 -9.96 -9.90
C ALA A 76 5.22 -9.57 -8.81
N ALA A 77 5.00 -10.45 -7.80
CA ALA A 77 4.12 -10.17 -6.68
C ALA A 77 4.63 -9.00 -5.82
N VAL A 78 5.93 -8.95 -5.55
CA VAL A 78 6.55 -7.83 -4.80
C VAL A 78 6.40 -6.53 -5.57
N VAL A 79 6.71 -6.50 -6.86
CA VAL A 79 6.58 -5.31 -7.71
C VAL A 79 5.13 -4.83 -7.74
N SER A 80 4.18 -5.73 -7.99
CA SER A 80 2.74 -5.42 -7.95
C SER A 80 2.33 -4.82 -6.60
N GLY A 81 2.75 -5.43 -5.49
CA GLY A 81 2.45 -4.96 -4.14
C GLY A 81 3.02 -3.56 -3.86
N VAL A 82 4.26 -3.29 -4.27
CA VAL A 82 4.88 -1.96 -4.15
C VAL A 82 4.15 -0.92 -5.01
N VAL A 83 3.81 -1.24 -6.25
CA VAL A 83 3.06 -0.33 -7.14
C VAL A 83 1.70 0.01 -6.55
N VAL A 84 0.93 -0.99 -6.12
CA VAL A 84 -0.40 -0.80 -5.50
C VAL A 84 -0.30 0.06 -4.24
N SER A 85 0.60 -0.27 -3.32
CA SER A 85 0.76 0.47 -2.06
C SER A 85 1.25 1.91 -2.29
N ALA A 86 2.18 2.11 -3.24
CA ALA A 86 2.64 3.45 -3.61
C ALA A 86 1.50 4.30 -4.18
N LEU A 87 0.68 3.77 -5.09
CA LEU A 87 -0.45 4.47 -5.67
C LEU A 87 -1.53 4.79 -4.63
N ILE A 88 -1.81 3.88 -3.69
CA ILE A 88 -2.70 4.15 -2.56
C ILE A 88 -2.16 5.31 -1.73
N GLY A 89 -0.87 5.32 -1.41
CA GLY A 89 -0.22 6.41 -0.67
C GLY A 89 -0.34 7.75 -1.38
N VAL A 90 -0.11 7.78 -2.69
CA VAL A 90 -0.22 9.00 -3.49
C VAL A 90 -1.67 9.49 -3.58
N ILE A 91 -2.63 8.62 -3.88
CA ILE A 91 -4.01 9.04 -4.20
C ILE A 91 -4.82 9.31 -2.93
N TYR A 92 -4.71 8.45 -1.91
CA TYR A 92 -5.57 8.55 -0.72
C TYR A 92 -4.92 9.30 0.44
N LEU A 93 -3.60 9.16 0.64
CA LEU A 93 -2.95 9.72 1.82
C LEU A 93 -2.25 11.05 1.56
N SER A 94 -1.82 11.35 0.33
CA SER A 94 -1.08 12.59 0.07
C SER A 94 -1.93 13.84 0.29
N THR A 95 -3.21 13.82 -0.08
CA THR A 95 -4.12 14.98 0.06
C THR A 95 -4.34 15.36 1.53
N PRO A 96 -4.83 14.47 2.42
CA PRO A 96 -4.99 14.80 3.84
C PRO A 96 -3.65 15.14 4.50
N LEU A 97 -2.57 14.41 4.14
CA LEU A 97 -1.26 14.69 4.67
C LEU A 97 -0.75 16.07 4.25
N THR A 98 -0.96 16.48 3.00
CA THR A 98 -0.61 17.82 2.52
C THR A 98 -1.35 18.91 3.30
N ALA A 99 -2.64 18.73 3.57
CA ALA A 99 -3.42 19.66 4.38
C ALA A 99 -2.85 19.80 5.80
N ILE A 100 -2.50 18.69 6.45
CA ILE A 100 -1.88 18.67 7.78
C ILE A 100 -0.51 19.37 7.77
N LEU A 101 0.33 19.07 6.77
CA LEU A 101 1.67 19.66 6.63
C LEU A 101 1.64 21.14 6.28
N ALA A 102 0.60 21.61 5.57
CA ALA A 102 0.38 23.02 5.28
C ALA A 102 -0.01 23.81 6.53
N TYR A 103 -0.81 23.20 7.42
CA TYR A 103 -1.32 23.85 8.62
C TYR A 103 -0.22 24.11 9.67
N SER A 104 0.79 23.25 9.80
CA SER A 104 1.79 23.34 10.87
C SER A 104 3.23 23.19 10.38
N SER A 105 4.04 24.22 10.55
CA SER A 105 5.47 24.21 10.25
C SER A 105 6.26 23.22 11.13
N ARG A 106 5.77 22.92 12.34
CA ARG A 106 6.37 21.93 13.24
C ARG A 106 6.18 20.51 12.67
N ILE A 107 4.97 20.19 12.22
CA ILE A 107 4.65 18.89 11.64
C ILE A 107 5.42 18.71 10.33
N ARG A 108 5.52 19.75 9.50
CA ARG A 108 6.31 19.71 8.26
C ARG A 108 7.79 19.42 8.52
N ARG A 109 8.39 20.02 9.56
CA ARG A 109 9.78 19.71 9.96
C ARG A 109 9.94 18.28 10.45
N ALA A 110 8.98 17.77 11.22
CA ALA A 110 8.98 16.38 11.66
C ALA A 110 8.85 15.42 10.46
N ALA A 111 7.95 15.68 9.52
CA ALA A 111 7.76 14.90 8.30
C ALA A 111 9.05 14.85 7.45
N ASN A 112 9.78 15.97 7.32
CA ASN A 112 11.06 15.99 6.61
C ASN A 112 12.12 15.10 7.30
N ARG A 113 12.13 15.05 8.63
CA ARG A 113 13.03 14.16 9.38
C ARG A 113 12.65 12.68 9.23
N LEU A 114 11.37 12.40 9.02
CA LEU A 114 10.87 11.02 8.83
C LEU A 114 11.17 10.44 7.44
N GLN A 115 11.55 11.25 6.46
CA GLN A 115 11.87 10.74 5.12
C GLN A 115 13.00 9.71 5.14
N LEU A 116 14.12 10.04 5.78
CA LEU A 116 15.26 9.13 5.83
C LEU A 116 14.92 7.79 6.51
N PRO A 117 14.34 7.76 7.75
CA PRO A 117 13.97 6.49 8.36
C PRO A 117 12.90 5.71 7.57
N VAL A 118 11.96 6.38 6.91
CA VAL A 118 10.96 5.70 6.08
C VAL A 118 11.58 5.08 4.83
N THR A 119 12.51 5.77 4.17
CA THR A 119 13.24 5.20 3.02
C THR A 119 14.14 4.04 3.45
N LEU A 120 14.80 4.14 4.58
CA LEU A 120 15.60 3.04 5.15
C LEU A 120 14.70 1.83 5.52
N ALA A 121 13.53 2.08 6.10
CA ALA A 121 12.55 1.03 6.39
C ALA A 121 12.05 0.34 5.12
N PHE A 122 11.82 1.10 4.04
CA PHE A 122 11.44 0.55 2.74
C PHE A 122 12.55 -0.35 2.17
N LEU A 123 13.79 0.14 2.13
CA LEU A 123 14.93 -0.64 1.62
C LEU A 123 15.21 -1.87 2.49
N GLY A 124 15.14 -1.74 3.82
CA GLY A 124 15.34 -2.83 4.76
C GLY A 124 14.25 -3.91 4.64
N SER A 125 12.99 -3.50 4.49
CA SER A 125 11.89 -4.45 4.29
C SER A 125 11.97 -5.14 2.93
N LEU A 126 12.39 -4.43 1.87
CA LEU A 126 12.62 -5.03 0.55
C LEU A 126 13.75 -6.07 0.61
N ALA A 127 14.87 -5.76 1.26
CA ALA A 127 15.97 -6.71 1.48
C ALA A 127 15.52 -7.90 2.32
N SER A 128 14.70 -7.69 3.37
CA SER A 128 14.13 -8.76 4.20
C SER A 128 13.21 -9.68 3.41
N VAL A 129 12.35 -9.15 2.54
CA VAL A 129 11.50 -9.95 1.64
C VAL A 129 12.38 -10.77 0.70
N ALA A 130 13.37 -10.17 0.06
CA ALA A 130 14.28 -10.89 -0.84
C ALA A 130 15.00 -12.03 -0.10
N LEU A 131 15.49 -11.79 1.11
CA LEU A 131 16.16 -12.77 1.94
C LEU A 131 15.22 -13.93 2.32
N THR A 132 13.98 -13.62 2.74
CA THR A 132 13.00 -14.66 3.11
C THR A 132 12.55 -15.51 1.93
N VAL A 133 12.48 -14.93 0.73
CA VAL A 133 12.20 -15.67 -0.51
C VAL A 133 13.33 -16.66 -0.82
N VAL A 134 14.59 -16.22 -0.68
CA VAL A 134 15.77 -17.05 -0.96
C VAL A 134 15.95 -18.17 0.07
N LEU A 135 15.86 -17.83 1.36
CA LEU A 135 16.07 -18.82 2.43
C LEU A 135 14.96 -19.86 2.54
N GLY A 136 13.74 -19.52 2.15
CA GLY A 136 12.57 -20.41 2.20
C GLY A 136 12.24 -20.95 3.60
N GLY A 137 10.98 -20.89 4.02
CA GLY A 137 10.55 -21.59 5.24
C GLY A 137 10.26 -20.72 6.47
N LEU A 138 10.62 -19.44 6.49
CA LEU A 138 10.30 -18.53 7.60
C LEU A 138 8.99 -17.77 7.31
N ILE A 139 7.85 -18.49 7.29
CA ILE A 139 6.53 -17.92 6.94
C ILE A 139 6.20 -16.68 7.78
N VAL A 140 6.41 -16.74 9.10
CA VAL A 140 6.11 -15.63 10.00
C VAL A 140 6.97 -14.39 9.66
N LEU A 141 8.26 -14.59 9.41
CA LEU A 141 9.14 -13.50 9.02
C LEU A 141 8.73 -12.91 7.66
N MET A 142 8.30 -13.74 6.73
CA MET A 142 7.77 -13.30 5.43
C MET A 142 6.47 -12.49 5.59
N MET A 143 5.56 -12.88 6.48
CA MET A 143 4.36 -12.13 6.81
C MET A 143 4.70 -10.71 7.33
N PHE A 144 5.65 -10.61 8.26
CA PHE A 144 6.08 -9.31 8.80
C PHE A 144 6.81 -8.48 7.76
N SER A 145 7.74 -9.06 7.01
CA SER A 145 8.53 -8.31 6.02
C SER A 145 7.69 -7.81 4.84
N THR A 146 6.75 -8.60 4.33
CA THR A 146 5.83 -8.17 3.28
C THR A 146 4.87 -7.08 3.75
N SER A 147 4.34 -7.20 4.98
CA SER A 147 3.49 -6.17 5.57
C SER A 147 4.26 -4.87 5.83
N ALA A 148 5.50 -4.96 6.34
CA ALA A 148 6.37 -3.82 6.53
C ALA A 148 6.71 -3.13 5.20
N LEU A 149 6.97 -3.90 4.14
CA LEU A 149 7.23 -3.37 2.80
C LEU A 149 6.04 -2.56 2.25
N VAL A 150 4.82 -3.09 2.37
CA VAL A 150 3.61 -2.40 1.94
C VAL A 150 3.40 -1.10 2.73
N LEU A 151 3.52 -1.14 4.05
CA LEU A 151 3.37 0.05 4.90
C LEU A 151 4.45 1.10 4.63
N ALA A 152 5.71 0.68 4.46
CA ALA A 152 6.82 1.58 4.15
C ALA A 152 6.67 2.21 2.77
N SER A 153 6.26 1.44 1.76
CA SER A 153 5.98 1.94 0.40
C SER A 153 4.84 2.97 0.41
N LEU A 154 3.75 2.67 1.09
CA LEU A 154 2.59 3.54 1.23
C LEU A 154 2.92 4.86 1.94
N THR A 155 3.68 4.79 3.04
CA THR A 155 4.08 5.98 3.80
C THR A 155 5.12 6.81 3.05
N ALA A 156 6.12 6.17 2.41
CA ALA A 156 7.12 6.85 1.61
C ALA A 156 6.49 7.64 0.45
N SER A 157 5.61 7.00 -0.30
CA SER A 157 4.94 7.63 -1.45
C SER A 157 4.02 8.78 -1.03
N ALA A 158 3.28 8.64 0.07
CA ALA A 158 2.44 9.69 0.61
C ALA A 158 3.27 10.91 1.05
N LEU A 159 4.39 10.70 1.75
CA LEU A 159 5.30 11.79 2.17
C LEU A 159 5.93 12.51 0.98
N ILE A 160 6.45 11.77 0.00
CA ILE A 160 7.06 12.33 -1.21
C ILE A 160 6.04 13.16 -1.99
N ALA A 161 4.85 12.61 -2.25
CA ALA A 161 3.80 13.30 -2.98
C ALA A 161 3.34 14.56 -2.26
N SER A 162 3.10 14.51 -0.94
CA SER A 162 2.69 15.66 -0.14
C SER A 162 3.70 16.80 -0.19
N GLN A 163 4.98 16.48 -0.08
CA GLN A 163 6.04 17.49 -0.12
C GLN A 163 6.19 18.10 -1.51
N LEU A 164 6.00 17.29 -2.56
CA LEU A 164 6.04 17.77 -3.93
C LEU A 164 4.88 18.75 -4.20
N ILE A 165 3.67 18.43 -3.73
CA ILE A 165 2.51 19.32 -3.81
C ILE A 165 2.78 20.63 -3.06
N LEU A 166 3.31 20.57 -1.83
CA LEU A 166 3.64 21.78 -1.06
C LEU A 166 4.69 22.66 -1.75
N ARG A 167 5.71 22.07 -2.36
CA ARG A 167 6.73 22.82 -3.13
C ARG A 167 6.13 23.51 -4.35
N LEU A 168 5.20 22.84 -5.05
CA LEU A 168 4.51 23.43 -6.21
C LEU A 168 3.60 24.60 -5.80
N LEU A 169 2.89 24.45 -4.68
CA LEU A 169 2.02 25.52 -4.14
C LEU A 169 2.81 26.72 -3.63
N SER A 170 4.02 26.53 -3.09
CA SER A 170 4.86 27.61 -2.58
C SER A 170 5.60 28.40 -3.67
N ARG A 171 5.59 27.94 -4.92
CA ARG A 171 6.19 28.63 -6.06
C ARG A 171 5.22 29.56 -6.81
N ARG A 172 3.94 29.52 -6.44
CA ARG A 172 2.91 30.46 -6.93
C ARG A 172 2.72 31.62 -5.95
#